data_0d0106a8e54319080a4fe5e0c7381da7
#
_entry.id   0d0106a8e54319080a4fe5e0c7381da7
#
_cell.length_a   1.000
_cell.length_b   1.000
_cell.length_c   1.000
_cell.angle_alpha   90.00
_cell.angle_beta   90.00
_cell.angle_gamma   90.00
#
_symmetry.space_group_name_H-M   'P 1'
#
loop_
_entity.id
_entity.type
_entity.pdbx_description
1 polymer ?
#
loop_
_entity_poly.entity_id
_entity_poly.type
_entity_poly.pdbx_seq_one_letter_code
_entity_poly.pdbx_strand_id
1 'polypeptide(L)'
;MNTIKVIDLYEQVNDGLIISDIELQRAIVYDEDKQAKVIDSLNIGVPLPAIYLWKNADGRHEVLDGKQRIEAIKKFLQNDLQYNGRIWREWDADFQQRIRNVELTIIECSGDDDLKRKIFNRINTLGVPLTEYEVLNGLFHGRYLDELTDHYNQDPVYKKVLKEEATERGNNRLTMLYYILECRHGRRYSRKELQDYVESMQQESIESDIKVIKPRFKMILDIFGQKSPVSRKDLLRIARENLNYRAQWLPHKDAIQKALARYIKSDNYRQSPTKFDDIMAVINAEVQSITLDPRRLFTADQKQQLLDMQTPVDGKYRCAHCPNLFLPEELTVDHITPWSKGGRTELSNAQLLCRACNSSKGNR
;
A
#
# COMPACT_ATOMS: atom_id res chain seq x y z
N MET A 1 28.05 15.02 30.89
CA MET A 1 27.35 16.03 30.10
C MET A 1 28.42 16.91 29.53
N ASN A 2 28.63 16.86 28.26
CA ASN A 2 29.67 17.62 27.58
C ASN A 2 29.02 18.68 26.69
N THR A 3 29.78 19.74 26.36
CA THR A 3 29.35 20.72 25.37
C THR A 3 30.22 20.63 24.12
N ILE A 4 29.67 21.02 22.97
CA ILE A 4 30.39 21.14 21.71
C ILE A 4 29.97 22.45 21.06
N LYS A 5 30.93 23.19 20.49
CA LYS A 5 30.62 24.39 19.71
C LYS A 5 29.90 23.98 18.39
N VAL A 6 29.03 24.87 17.92
CA VAL A 6 28.33 24.68 16.64
C VAL A 6 29.31 24.42 15.51
N ILE A 7 30.43 25.15 15.48
CA ILE A 7 31.42 24.93 14.41
C ILE A 7 32.13 23.59 14.51
N ASP A 8 32.49 23.15 15.72
CA ASP A 8 33.18 21.88 15.94
C ASP A 8 32.22 20.68 15.63
N LEU A 9 30.94 20.82 15.96
CA LEU A 9 29.89 19.84 15.59
C LEU A 9 29.78 19.72 14.06
N TYR A 10 29.72 20.86 13.37
CA TYR A 10 29.63 20.92 11.91
C TYR A 10 30.85 20.26 11.24
N GLU A 11 32.04 20.55 11.70
CA GLU A 11 33.28 19.94 11.20
C GLU A 11 33.28 18.43 11.43
N GLN A 12 32.96 17.95 12.64
CA GLN A 12 32.93 16.53 12.94
C GLN A 12 31.88 15.77 12.14
N VAL A 13 30.75 16.40 11.80
CA VAL A 13 29.76 15.80 10.90
C VAL A 13 30.25 15.71 9.47
N ASN A 14 30.91 16.76 8.97
CA ASN A 14 31.48 16.76 7.61
C ASN A 14 32.63 15.77 7.45
N ASP A 15 33.46 15.61 8.49
CA ASP A 15 34.57 14.66 8.52
C ASP A 15 34.13 13.21 8.76
N GLY A 16 32.84 12.99 8.96
CA GLY A 16 32.28 11.64 9.20
C GLY A 16 32.60 11.04 10.58
N LEU A 17 33.09 11.87 11.51
CA LEU A 17 33.33 11.48 12.90
C LEU A 17 32.00 11.38 13.67
N ILE A 18 31.02 12.24 13.31
CA ILE A 18 29.63 12.16 13.75
C ILE A 18 28.77 11.79 12.56
N ILE A 19 28.20 10.60 12.59
CA ILE A 19 27.34 10.05 11.55
C ILE A 19 25.92 10.47 11.86
N SER A 20 25.38 11.44 11.10
CA SER A 20 24.01 11.91 11.23
C SER A 20 23.03 11.15 10.33
N ASP A 21 23.53 10.44 9.33
CA ASP A 21 22.72 9.70 8.36
C ASP A 21 22.81 8.20 8.61
N ILE A 22 22.28 7.80 9.78
CA ILE A 22 22.12 6.38 10.11
C ILE A 22 20.72 5.93 9.69
N GLU A 23 20.66 4.69 9.20
CA GLU A 23 19.44 4.01 8.73
C GLU A 23 18.33 3.96 9.79
N LEU A 24 18.66 4.16 11.05
CA LEU A 24 17.75 4.19 12.21
C LEU A 24 16.89 5.46 12.30
N GLN A 25 17.18 6.52 11.51
CA GLN A 25 16.58 7.83 11.74
C GLN A 25 15.65 8.27 10.61
N ARG A 26 14.72 9.18 10.98
CA ARG A 26 13.75 9.80 10.09
C ARG A 26 14.41 10.47 8.89
N ALA A 27 13.74 10.46 7.76
CA ALA A 27 13.90 11.51 6.76
C ALA A 27 13.76 12.89 7.44
N ILE A 28 14.39 13.92 6.87
CA ILE A 28 14.26 15.29 7.39
C ILE A 28 12.79 15.68 7.38
N VAL A 29 12.24 15.94 8.59
CA VAL A 29 10.81 16.23 8.79
C VAL A 29 10.57 17.72 9.02
N TYR A 30 11.62 18.47 9.43
CA TYR A 30 11.51 19.90 9.63
C TYR A 30 11.38 20.59 8.28
N ASP A 31 10.28 21.32 8.10
CA ASP A 31 10.15 22.33 7.05
C ASP A 31 11.15 23.49 7.29
N GLU A 32 11.34 24.33 6.28
CA GLU A 32 12.28 25.46 6.36
C GLU A 32 11.99 26.39 7.55
N ASP A 33 10.72 26.60 7.88
CA ASP A 33 10.34 27.44 9.03
C ASP A 33 10.81 26.85 10.36
N LYS A 34 10.71 25.53 10.53
CA LYS A 34 11.21 24.86 11.74
C LYS A 34 12.72 24.82 11.78
N GLN A 35 13.38 24.66 10.63
CA GLN A 35 14.84 24.72 10.54
C GLN A 35 15.32 26.12 10.89
N ALA A 36 14.69 27.19 10.38
CA ALA A 36 15.00 28.57 10.71
C ALA A 36 14.84 28.88 12.20
N LYS A 37 13.82 28.27 12.89
CA LYS A 37 13.65 28.41 14.35
C LYS A 37 14.82 27.80 15.15
N VAL A 38 15.50 26.79 14.64
CA VAL A 38 16.73 26.28 15.27
C VAL A 38 17.81 27.36 15.26
N ILE A 39 17.98 28.03 14.13
CA ILE A 39 18.98 29.12 13.99
C ILE A 39 18.56 30.34 14.86
N ASP A 40 17.28 30.66 14.90
CA ASP A 40 16.75 31.68 15.78
C ASP A 40 17.10 31.42 17.24
N SER A 41 16.88 30.18 17.71
CA SER A 41 17.24 29.78 19.09
C SER A 41 18.70 29.95 19.39
N LEU A 42 19.60 29.59 18.43
CA LEU A 42 21.04 29.82 18.58
C LEU A 42 21.38 31.32 18.68
N ASN A 43 20.72 32.14 17.86
CA ASN A 43 20.98 33.58 17.83
C ASN A 43 20.56 34.29 19.11
N ILE A 44 19.38 33.96 19.67
CA ILE A 44 18.83 34.61 20.88
C ILE A 44 19.25 33.91 22.18
N GLY A 45 20.09 32.85 22.09
CA GLY A 45 20.61 32.17 23.28
C GLY A 45 19.62 31.26 23.99
N VAL A 46 18.53 30.83 23.31
CA VAL A 46 17.57 29.85 23.88
C VAL A 46 18.22 28.45 23.79
N PRO A 47 18.37 27.73 24.91
CA PRO A 47 18.98 26.43 24.92
C PRO A 47 18.22 25.44 24.04
N LEU A 48 18.91 24.80 23.11
CA LEU A 48 18.36 23.67 22.36
C LEU A 48 18.40 22.39 23.21
N PRO A 49 17.46 21.47 23.03
CA PRO A 49 17.54 20.16 23.67
C PRO A 49 18.87 19.46 23.37
N ALA A 50 19.36 18.65 24.30
CA ALA A 50 20.64 17.93 24.13
C ALA A 50 20.63 17.03 22.90
N ILE A 51 21.78 16.92 22.24
CA ILE A 51 22.06 15.98 21.17
C ILE A 51 22.56 14.68 21.80
N TYR A 52 21.95 13.56 21.47
CA TYR A 52 22.37 12.25 21.98
C TYR A 52 23.21 11.53 20.92
N LEU A 53 24.42 11.16 21.32
CA LEU A 53 25.40 10.47 20.49
C LEU A 53 25.68 9.09 21.04
N TRP A 54 25.79 8.10 20.17
CA TRP A 54 26.25 6.76 20.50
C TRP A 54 27.67 6.57 20.02
N LYS A 55 28.56 6.20 20.93
CA LYS A 55 29.97 5.94 20.61
C LYS A 55 30.12 4.50 20.13
N ASN A 56 30.55 4.34 18.90
CA ASN A 56 30.88 3.06 18.29
C ASN A 56 32.24 2.53 18.71
N ALA A 57 32.49 1.23 18.48
CA ALA A 57 33.76 0.59 18.80
C ALA A 57 34.95 1.17 17.99
N ASP A 58 34.68 1.73 16.82
CA ASP A 58 35.69 2.39 15.95
C ASP A 58 35.97 3.84 16.34
N GLY A 59 35.36 4.34 17.41
CA GLY A 59 35.55 5.69 17.93
C GLY A 59 34.65 6.75 17.27
N ARG A 60 33.90 6.42 16.21
CA ARG A 60 32.91 7.32 15.60
C ARG A 60 31.65 7.39 16.44
N HIS A 61 30.88 8.44 16.24
CA HIS A 61 29.63 8.66 16.94
C HIS A 61 28.44 8.58 15.98
N GLU A 62 27.38 7.95 16.38
CA GLU A 62 26.09 7.96 15.69
C GLU A 62 25.08 8.84 16.44
N VAL A 63 24.31 9.63 15.72
CA VAL A 63 23.30 10.50 16.31
C VAL A 63 22.07 9.70 16.70
N LEU A 64 21.78 9.54 17.98
CA LEU A 64 20.54 8.90 18.47
C LEU A 64 19.34 9.87 18.50
N ASP A 65 19.59 11.15 18.87
CA ASP A 65 18.59 12.23 18.75
C ASP A 65 19.28 13.56 18.47
N GLY A 66 18.60 14.45 17.76
CA GLY A 66 19.13 15.75 17.35
C GLY A 66 19.44 15.88 15.86
N LYS A 67 19.19 14.85 15.04
CA LYS A 67 19.42 14.87 13.58
C LYS A 67 18.83 16.12 12.91
N GLN A 68 17.59 16.48 13.23
CA GLN A 68 16.90 17.62 12.62
C GLN A 68 17.60 18.96 12.94
N ARG A 69 18.13 19.07 14.17
CA ARG A 69 18.89 20.25 14.62
C ARG A 69 20.24 20.33 13.96
N ILE A 70 20.95 19.21 13.88
CA ILE A 70 22.24 19.12 13.19
C ILE A 70 22.05 19.48 11.71
N GLU A 71 21.03 18.96 11.07
CA GLU A 71 20.78 19.22 9.65
C GLU A 71 20.40 20.70 9.39
N ALA A 72 19.61 21.32 10.27
CA ALA A 72 19.30 22.75 10.18
C ALA A 72 20.59 23.60 10.28
N ILE A 73 21.46 23.29 11.24
CA ILE A 73 22.76 23.96 11.43
C ILE A 73 23.64 23.76 10.19
N LYS A 74 23.75 22.52 9.71
CA LYS A 74 24.55 22.19 8.53
C LYS A 74 24.08 22.95 7.29
N LYS A 75 22.80 22.91 6.97
CA LYS A 75 22.22 23.64 5.83
C LYS A 75 22.47 25.15 5.94
N PHE A 76 22.29 25.71 7.14
CA PHE A 76 22.52 27.14 7.33
C PHE A 76 23.96 27.51 7.06
N LEU A 77 24.93 26.80 7.65
CA LEU A 77 26.36 27.04 7.43
C LEU A 77 26.83 26.79 5.98
N GLN A 78 26.10 25.94 5.24
CA GLN A 78 26.33 25.65 3.81
C GLN A 78 25.63 26.63 2.86
N ASN A 79 24.87 27.60 3.35
CA ASN A 79 24.04 28.56 2.61
C ASN A 79 22.78 27.94 1.96
N ASP A 80 22.33 26.78 2.42
CA ASP A 80 21.16 26.05 1.90
C ASP A 80 19.89 26.29 2.73
N LEU A 81 19.97 27.14 3.75
CA LEU A 81 18.86 27.57 4.60
C LEU A 81 18.93 29.09 4.80
N GLN A 82 17.77 29.74 4.71
CA GLN A 82 17.64 31.16 5.04
C GLN A 82 17.17 31.34 6.48
N TYR A 83 17.73 32.33 7.16
CA TYR A 83 17.24 32.86 8.42
C TYR A 83 17.02 34.37 8.30
N ASN A 84 15.82 34.86 8.59
CA ASN A 84 15.41 36.27 8.38
C ASN A 84 15.72 36.77 6.95
N GLY A 85 15.48 35.93 5.94
CA GLY A 85 15.66 36.27 4.54
C GLY A 85 17.15 36.33 4.08
N ARG A 86 18.08 35.88 4.90
CA ARG A 86 19.52 35.87 4.61
C ARG A 86 20.11 34.48 4.74
N ILE A 87 21.03 34.15 3.86
CA ILE A 87 21.87 32.95 3.96
C ILE A 87 23.12 33.26 4.79
N TRP A 88 23.83 32.24 5.26
CA TRP A 88 25.00 32.35 6.15
C TRP A 88 26.00 33.40 5.74
N ARG A 89 26.47 33.41 4.48
CA ARG A 89 27.49 34.32 3.96
C ARG A 89 27.06 35.81 3.92
N GLU A 90 25.76 36.09 4.03
CA GLU A 90 25.21 37.46 4.00
C GLU A 90 25.12 38.11 5.38
N TRP A 91 25.44 37.34 6.43
CA TRP A 91 25.55 37.87 7.81
C TRP A 91 26.93 38.45 8.08
N ASP A 92 26.98 39.45 8.96
CA ASP A 92 28.22 40.07 9.38
C ASP A 92 29.11 39.12 10.19
N ALA A 93 30.37 39.48 10.34
CA ALA A 93 31.34 38.67 11.06
C ALA A 93 31.00 38.44 12.53
N ASP A 94 30.36 39.41 13.19
CA ASP A 94 29.99 39.31 14.60
C ASP A 94 28.84 38.28 14.80
N PHE A 95 27.84 38.29 13.93
CA PHE A 95 26.83 37.28 13.93
C PHE A 95 27.41 35.89 13.67
N GLN A 96 28.20 35.75 12.61
CA GLN A 96 28.84 34.50 12.28
C GLN A 96 29.69 33.95 13.44
N GLN A 97 30.46 34.81 14.09
CA GLN A 97 31.30 34.42 15.22
C GLN A 97 30.45 34.00 16.43
N ARG A 98 29.36 34.69 16.72
CA ARG A 98 28.43 34.30 17.78
C ARG A 98 27.86 32.91 17.53
N ILE A 99 27.29 32.67 16.36
CA ILE A 99 26.69 31.36 16.02
C ILE A 99 27.74 30.24 16.08
N ARG A 100 28.94 30.44 15.55
CA ARG A 100 30.01 29.44 15.60
C ARG A 100 30.37 29.01 17.02
N ASN A 101 30.34 29.96 17.96
CA ASN A 101 30.77 29.73 19.34
C ASN A 101 29.63 29.29 20.26
N VAL A 102 28.39 29.20 19.80
CA VAL A 102 27.29 28.66 20.62
C VAL A 102 27.63 27.23 21.04
N GLU A 103 27.50 26.96 22.33
CA GLU A 103 27.72 25.64 22.89
C GLU A 103 26.42 24.84 22.91
N LEU A 104 26.45 23.64 22.36
CA LEU A 104 25.35 22.68 22.34
C LEU A 104 25.62 21.59 23.38
N THR A 105 24.61 21.19 24.12
CA THR A 105 24.73 20.09 25.07
C THR A 105 24.76 18.74 24.32
N ILE A 106 25.75 17.93 24.66
CA ILE A 106 25.91 16.56 24.15
C ILE A 106 25.80 15.57 25.28
N ILE A 107 25.06 14.50 25.03
CA ILE A 107 24.99 13.32 25.89
C ILE A 107 25.57 12.14 25.11
N GLU A 108 26.78 11.73 25.49
CA GLU A 108 27.43 10.55 24.92
C GLU A 108 26.93 9.29 25.65
N CYS A 109 26.51 8.29 24.87
CA CYS A 109 26.09 6.97 25.33
C CYS A 109 27.00 5.91 24.70
N SER A 110 27.21 4.80 25.41
CA SER A 110 27.97 3.65 24.91
C SER A 110 27.44 2.38 25.57
N GLY A 111 27.73 1.22 25.02
CA GLY A 111 27.28 -0.08 25.54
C GLY A 111 27.07 -1.10 24.43
N ASP A 112 26.17 -2.04 24.65
CA ASP A 112 25.74 -3.02 23.65
C ASP A 112 24.57 -2.52 22.80
N ASP A 113 24.26 -3.26 21.74
CA ASP A 113 23.17 -2.91 20.81
C ASP A 113 21.79 -2.92 21.48
N ASP A 114 21.57 -3.77 22.50
CA ASP A 114 20.31 -3.80 23.23
C ASP A 114 20.11 -2.52 24.05
N LEU A 115 21.14 -2.02 24.69
CA LEU A 115 21.12 -0.75 25.40
C LEU A 115 20.95 0.42 24.41
N LYS A 116 21.61 0.38 23.25
CA LYS A 116 21.44 1.38 22.19
C LYS A 116 19.97 1.51 21.78
N ARG A 117 19.33 0.38 21.49
CA ARG A 117 17.91 0.29 21.13
C ARG A 117 17.00 0.84 22.24
N LYS A 118 17.26 0.48 23.49
CA LYS A 118 16.48 0.95 24.65
C LYS A 118 16.59 2.48 24.83
N ILE A 119 17.78 3.04 24.69
CA ILE A 119 18.01 4.47 24.81
C ILE A 119 17.32 5.20 23.66
N PHE A 120 17.50 4.74 22.40
CA PHE A 120 16.86 5.31 21.23
C PHE A 120 15.32 5.38 21.39
N ASN A 121 14.69 4.28 21.85
CA ASN A 121 13.26 4.24 22.10
C ASN A 121 12.82 5.25 23.17
N ARG A 122 13.56 5.35 24.30
CA ARG A 122 13.17 6.24 25.41
C ARG A 122 13.30 7.71 25.03
N ILE A 123 14.36 8.10 24.34
CA ILE A 123 14.59 9.50 23.93
C ILE A 123 13.50 9.94 22.95
N ASN A 124 13.16 9.11 21.98
CA ASN A 124 12.17 9.42 20.95
C ASN A 124 10.72 9.45 21.47
N THR A 125 10.43 8.87 22.65
CA THR A 125 9.10 8.95 23.26
C THR A 125 8.83 10.27 23.98
N LEU A 126 9.86 11.09 24.25
CA LEU A 126 9.74 12.38 24.95
C LEU A 126 9.53 13.58 24.01
N GLY A 127 9.70 13.41 22.70
CA GLY A 127 9.52 14.46 21.67
C GLY A 127 8.27 14.24 20.79
N VAL A 128 8.35 14.58 19.50
CA VAL A 128 7.32 14.18 18.52
C VAL A 128 7.41 12.65 18.38
N PRO A 129 6.38 11.89 18.79
CA PRO A 129 6.46 10.44 18.84
C PRO A 129 6.82 9.85 17.46
N LEU A 130 7.70 8.87 17.46
CA LEU A 130 7.93 8.03 16.29
C LEU A 130 6.64 7.30 15.93
N THR A 131 6.36 7.17 14.64
CA THR A 131 5.33 6.24 14.19
C THR A 131 5.75 4.82 14.53
N GLU A 132 4.79 3.92 14.60
CA GLU A 132 5.08 2.50 14.88
C GLU A 132 6.04 1.91 13.81
N TYR A 133 5.92 2.32 12.55
CA TYR A 133 6.83 1.89 11.48
C TYR A 133 8.26 2.43 11.69
N GLU A 134 8.40 3.70 12.08
CA GLU A 134 9.72 4.28 12.35
C GLU A 134 10.42 3.59 13.52
N VAL A 135 9.65 3.19 14.55
CA VAL A 135 10.16 2.37 15.66
C VAL A 135 10.60 0.99 15.19
N LEU A 136 9.77 0.30 14.39
CA LEU A 136 10.11 -1.01 13.83
C LEU A 136 11.37 -0.94 12.98
N ASN A 137 11.43 0.04 12.07
CA ASN A 137 12.59 0.23 11.20
C ASN A 137 13.85 0.59 11.99
N GLY A 138 13.72 1.37 13.06
CA GLY A 138 14.83 1.71 13.94
C GLY A 138 15.34 0.55 14.81
N LEU A 139 14.49 -0.41 15.17
CA LEU A 139 14.86 -1.53 16.01
C LEU A 139 15.33 -2.75 15.22
N PHE A 140 14.71 -3.00 14.08
CA PHE A 140 14.83 -4.24 13.32
C PHE A 140 15.15 -3.95 11.85
N HIS A 141 15.93 -2.88 11.58
CA HIS A 141 16.41 -2.60 10.24
C HIS A 141 17.14 -3.82 9.65
N GLY A 142 16.89 -4.10 8.38
CA GLY A 142 17.50 -5.22 7.70
C GLY A 142 16.78 -5.55 6.39
N ARG A 143 17.25 -6.61 5.74
CA ARG A 143 16.83 -7.01 4.40
C ARG A 143 15.30 -7.04 4.23
N TYR A 144 14.57 -7.55 5.22
CA TYR A 144 13.11 -7.70 5.15
C TYR A 144 12.39 -6.35 4.98
N LEU A 145 12.74 -5.35 5.79
CA LEU A 145 12.13 -4.02 5.75
C LEU A 145 12.61 -3.19 4.56
N ASP A 146 13.84 -3.41 4.09
CA ASP A 146 14.38 -2.78 2.88
C ASP A 146 13.62 -3.27 1.65
N GLU A 147 13.52 -4.58 1.47
CA GLU A 147 12.76 -5.17 0.37
C GLU A 147 11.27 -4.78 0.43
N LEU A 148 10.66 -4.64 1.63
CA LEU A 148 9.31 -4.10 1.78
C LEU A 148 9.20 -2.68 1.24
N THR A 149 10.18 -1.85 1.58
CA THR A 149 10.24 -0.45 1.14
C THR A 149 10.41 -0.37 -0.36
N ASP A 150 11.27 -1.19 -0.94
CA ASP A 150 11.50 -1.29 -2.38
C ASP A 150 10.23 -1.72 -3.12
N HIS A 151 9.55 -2.77 -2.68
CA HIS A 151 8.29 -3.20 -3.26
C HIS A 151 7.20 -2.12 -3.19
N TYR A 152 7.09 -1.42 -2.05
CA TYR A 152 6.14 -0.33 -1.90
C TYR A 152 6.44 0.83 -2.86
N ASN A 153 7.72 1.16 -3.05
CA ASN A 153 8.13 2.27 -3.90
C ASN A 153 8.02 1.95 -5.39
N GLN A 154 8.40 0.73 -5.79
CA GLN A 154 8.49 0.32 -7.19
C GLN A 154 7.15 -0.12 -7.80
N ASP A 155 6.27 -0.75 -7.01
CA ASP A 155 4.99 -1.23 -7.54
C ASP A 155 3.85 -0.26 -7.18
N PRO A 156 3.29 0.46 -8.17
CA PRO A 156 2.24 1.45 -7.94
C PRO A 156 0.93 0.86 -7.39
N VAL A 157 0.75 -0.47 -7.40
CA VAL A 157 -0.45 -1.12 -6.88
C VAL A 157 -0.67 -0.80 -5.39
N TYR A 158 0.41 -0.77 -4.61
CA TYR A 158 0.33 -0.49 -3.18
C TYR A 158 -0.06 0.96 -2.91
N LYS A 159 0.61 1.92 -3.56
CA LYS A 159 0.31 3.36 -3.43
C LYS A 159 -1.11 3.72 -3.86
N LYS A 160 -1.60 3.09 -4.93
CA LYS A 160 -2.97 3.30 -5.42
C LYS A 160 -4.04 2.80 -4.43
N VAL A 161 -3.83 1.66 -3.78
CA VAL A 161 -4.77 1.10 -2.81
C VAL A 161 -4.66 1.81 -1.46
N LEU A 162 -3.45 2.03 -0.98
CA LEU A 162 -3.20 2.60 0.35
C LEU A 162 -3.30 4.12 0.39
N LYS A 163 -3.33 4.79 -0.76
CA LYS A 163 -3.36 6.25 -0.92
C LYS A 163 -2.15 6.90 -0.25
N GLU A 164 -1.18 7.26 -1.05
CA GLU A 164 0.01 7.97 -0.56
C GLU A 164 -0.38 9.39 -0.12
N GLU A 165 -0.05 9.75 1.13
CA GLU A 165 -0.23 11.08 1.69
C GLU A 165 1.14 11.70 1.94
N ALA A 166 1.24 13.03 1.86
CA ALA A 166 2.50 13.75 2.09
C ALA A 166 3.12 13.48 3.47
N THR A 167 2.29 13.11 4.46
CA THR A 167 2.67 12.81 5.85
C THR A 167 2.68 11.33 6.17
N GLU A 168 2.93 10.47 5.18
CA GLU A 168 2.75 9.01 5.30
C GLU A 168 3.66 8.36 6.36
N ARG A 169 4.90 8.83 6.54
CA ARG A 169 5.86 8.40 7.59
C ARG A 169 5.90 6.88 7.84
N GLY A 170 5.76 6.05 6.78
CA GLY A 170 5.80 4.60 6.88
C GLY A 170 4.47 3.91 7.24
N ASN A 171 3.38 4.63 7.47
CA ASN A 171 2.09 4.04 7.86
C ASN A 171 1.53 3.06 6.83
N ASN A 172 1.78 3.29 5.54
CA ASN A 172 1.36 2.37 4.48
C ASN A 172 2.17 1.06 4.52
N ARG A 173 3.48 1.13 4.78
CA ARG A 173 4.33 -0.06 4.97
C ARG A 173 3.96 -0.81 6.24
N LEU A 174 3.65 -0.11 7.32
CA LEU A 174 3.08 -0.69 8.53
C LEU A 174 1.76 -1.46 8.24
N THR A 175 0.88 -0.85 7.45
CA THR A 175 -0.37 -1.49 7.02
C THR A 175 -0.09 -2.77 6.21
N MET A 176 0.92 -2.75 5.33
CA MET A 176 1.33 -3.95 4.59
C MET A 176 1.84 -5.05 5.53
N LEU A 177 2.65 -4.73 6.54
CA LEU A 177 3.15 -5.69 7.52
C LEU A 177 2.02 -6.37 8.30
N TYR A 178 1.08 -5.59 8.86
CA TYR A 178 -0.10 -6.16 9.52
C TYR A 178 -0.92 -7.02 8.56
N TYR A 179 -1.08 -6.56 7.31
CA TYR A 179 -1.85 -7.30 6.31
C TYR A 179 -1.19 -8.62 5.90
N ILE A 180 0.14 -8.66 5.83
CA ILE A 180 0.90 -9.91 5.64
C ILE A 180 0.55 -10.91 6.73
N LEU A 181 0.67 -10.52 7.98
CA LEU A 181 0.36 -11.38 9.12
C LEU A 181 -1.10 -11.85 9.14
N GLU A 182 -2.03 -10.93 8.88
CA GLU A 182 -3.46 -11.26 8.77
C GLU A 182 -3.74 -12.26 7.64
N CYS A 183 -3.08 -12.11 6.49
CA CYS A 183 -3.24 -13.03 5.36
C CYS A 183 -2.66 -14.41 5.63
N ARG A 184 -1.55 -14.49 6.38
CA ARG A 184 -0.92 -15.77 6.71
C ARG A 184 -1.66 -16.57 7.78
N HIS A 185 -2.21 -15.90 8.78
CA HIS A 185 -2.69 -16.55 9.99
C HIS A 185 -4.19 -16.32 10.25
N GLY A 186 -4.88 -15.52 9.45
CA GLY A 186 -6.34 -15.35 9.53
C GLY A 186 -6.85 -14.56 10.74
N ARG A 187 -5.96 -13.97 11.57
CA ARG A 187 -6.32 -13.20 12.76
C ARG A 187 -5.60 -11.85 12.83
N ARG A 188 -6.05 -10.99 13.71
CA ARG A 188 -5.36 -9.73 14.02
C ARG A 188 -4.17 -9.97 14.93
N TYR A 189 -3.21 -9.06 14.85
CA TYR A 189 -1.97 -9.08 15.60
C TYR A 189 -1.84 -7.81 16.46
N SER A 190 -1.27 -7.98 17.65
CA SER A 190 -0.84 -6.89 18.51
C SER A 190 0.47 -6.30 18.01
N ARG A 191 0.78 -5.08 18.48
CA ARG A 191 2.06 -4.42 18.19
C ARG A 191 3.26 -5.29 18.56
N LYS A 192 3.21 -5.96 19.74
CA LYS A 192 4.31 -6.81 20.18
C LYS A 192 4.51 -8.01 19.25
N GLU A 193 3.44 -8.69 18.88
CA GLU A 193 3.53 -9.83 17.94
C GLU A 193 4.07 -9.43 16.58
N LEU A 194 3.74 -8.21 16.08
CA LEU A 194 4.34 -7.68 14.86
C LEU A 194 5.84 -7.43 15.05
N GLN A 195 6.26 -6.86 16.18
CA GLN A 195 7.68 -6.65 16.48
C GLN A 195 8.45 -7.97 16.52
N ASP A 196 7.94 -8.96 17.25
CA ASP A 196 8.54 -10.30 17.35
C ASP A 196 8.66 -10.96 15.95
N TYR A 197 7.65 -10.79 15.11
CA TYR A 197 7.68 -11.28 13.72
C TYR A 197 8.75 -10.58 12.89
N VAL A 198 8.78 -9.25 12.87
CA VAL A 198 9.75 -8.47 12.07
C VAL A 198 11.18 -8.76 12.55
N GLU A 199 11.40 -8.89 13.86
CA GLU A 199 12.69 -9.28 14.42
C GLU A 199 13.15 -10.67 13.91
N SER A 200 12.25 -11.64 13.90
CA SER A 200 12.55 -13.00 13.40
C SER A 200 12.85 -13.05 11.90
N MET A 201 12.31 -12.07 11.13
CA MET A 201 12.44 -12.02 9.68
C MET A 201 13.55 -11.06 9.20
N GLN A 202 14.25 -10.38 10.10
CA GLN A 202 15.12 -9.24 9.79
C GLN A 202 16.08 -9.47 8.60
N GLN A 203 16.67 -10.67 8.51
CA GLN A 203 17.63 -11.03 7.44
C GLN A 203 16.99 -11.87 6.31
N GLU A 204 15.72 -12.20 6.44
CA GLU A 204 15.00 -13.00 5.47
C GLU A 204 14.51 -12.17 4.28
N SER A 205 14.20 -12.83 3.16
CA SER A 205 13.57 -12.15 2.04
C SER A 205 12.06 -12.05 2.20
N ILE A 206 11.49 -10.89 1.88
CA ILE A 206 10.04 -10.64 1.90
C ILE A 206 9.27 -11.27 0.74
N GLU A 207 9.95 -11.81 -0.27
CA GLU A 207 9.33 -12.28 -1.52
C GLU A 207 8.17 -13.26 -1.32
N SER A 208 8.27 -14.16 -0.31
CA SER A 208 7.19 -15.10 0.00
C SER A 208 5.92 -14.39 0.48
N ASP A 209 6.06 -13.27 1.20
CA ASP A 209 4.97 -12.47 1.72
C ASP A 209 4.36 -11.58 0.64
N ILE A 210 5.19 -11.03 -0.21
CA ILE A 210 4.74 -10.26 -1.38
C ILE A 210 3.88 -11.13 -2.30
N LYS A 211 4.25 -12.39 -2.54
CA LYS A 211 3.43 -13.35 -3.31
C LYS A 211 2.05 -13.58 -2.68
N VAL A 212 1.93 -13.47 -1.36
CA VAL A 212 0.64 -13.57 -0.67
C VAL A 212 -0.20 -12.32 -0.82
N ILE A 213 0.36 -11.13 -0.61
CA ILE A 213 -0.42 -9.90 -0.57
C ILE A 213 -0.66 -9.26 -1.95
N LYS A 214 0.29 -9.31 -2.88
CA LYS A 214 0.20 -8.65 -4.18
C LYS A 214 -1.04 -9.02 -5.01
N PRO A 215 -1.47 -10.29 -5.11
CA PRO A 215 -2.71 -10.65 -5.81
C PRO A 215 -3.95 -10.01 -5.18
N ARG A 216 -3.96 -9.81 -3.85
CA ARG A 216 -5.04 -9.18 -3.09
C ARG A 216 -5.13 -7.69 -3.37
N PHE A 217 -4.00 -6.99 -3.41
CA PHE A 217 -3.94 -5.58 -3.80
C PHE A 217 -4.39 -5.39 -5.26
N LYS A 218 -3.98 -6.29 -6.17
CA LYS A 218 -4.47 -6.28 -7.55
C LYS A 218 -5.98 -6.50 -7.63
N MET A 219 -6.53 -7.46 -6.87
CA MET A 219 -7.97 -7.68 -6.80
C MET A 219 -8.73 -6.41 -6.39
N ILE A 220 -8.23 -5.67 -5.39
CA ILE A 220 -8.87 -4.43 -4.95
C ILE A 220 -8.95 -3.43 -6.12
N LEU A 221 -7.86 -3.21 -6.86
CA LEU A 221 -7.87 -2.29 -7.99
C LEU A 221 -8.74 -2.77 -9.14
N ASP A 222 -8.71 -4.06 -9.45
CA ASP A 222 -9.44 -4.63 -10.59
C ASP A 222 -10.94 -4.58 -10.38
N ILE A 223 -11.41 -4.84 -9.14
CA ILE A 223 -12.85 -4.93 -8.82
C ILE A 223 -13.40 -3.58 -8.36
N PHE A 224 -12.71 -2.91 -7.44
CA PHE A 224 -13.24 -1.73 -6.75
C PHE A 224 -12.68 -0.40 -7.30
N GLY A 225 -11.58 -0.46 -8.05
CA GLY A 225 -10.92 0.73 -8.60
C GLY A 225 -10.18 1.57 -7.54
N GLN A 226 -9.45 2.57 -7.99
CA GLN A 226 -8.65 3.44 -7.11
C GLN A 226 -9.52 4.38 -6.25
N LYS A 227 -10.68 4.79 -6.75
CA LYS A 227 -11.59 5.74 -6.09
C LYS A 227 -12.79 5.05 -5.43
N SER A 228 -12.59 3.83 -4.92
CA SER A 228 -13.65 3.11 -4.22
C SER A 228 -14.20 3.91 -3.04
N PRO A 229 -15.53 3.97 -2.83
CA PRO A 229 -16.14 4.56 -1.66
C PRO A 229 -16.04 3.66 -0.41
N VAL A 230 -15.70 2.37 -0.59
CA VAL A 230 -15.50 1.41 0.51
C VAL A 230 -14.23 1.77 1.28
N SER A 231 -14.27 1.63 2.60
CA SER A 231 -13.12 1.91 3.45
C SER A 231 -11.91 1.02 3.10
N ARG A 232 -10.69 1.55 3.22
CA ARG A 232 -9.46 0.80 2.98
C ARG A 232 -9.41 -0.49 3.79
N LYS A 233 -9.81 -0.42 5.06
CA LYS A 233 -9.87 -1.57 5.97
C LYS A 233 -10.79 -2.68 5.45
N ASP A 234 -11.98 -2.31 4.98
CA ASP A 234 -12.93 -3.28 4.45
C ASP A 234 -12.47 -3.85 3.11
N LEU A 235 -11.87 -3.03 2.22
CA LEU A 235 -11.28 -3.52 0.97
C LEU A 235 -10.18 -4.56 1.21
N LEU A 236 -9.27 -4.32 2.15
CA LEU A 236 -8.23 -5.28 2.52
C LEU A 236 -8.84 -6.57 3.10
N ARG A 237 -9.86 -6.45 3.96
CA ARG A 237 -10.58 -7.61 4.50
C ARG A 237 -11.29 -8.40 3.40
N ILE A 238 -12.00 -7.74 2.50
CA ILE A 238 -12.66 -8.37 1.34
C ILE A 238 -11.64 -9.16 0.52
N ALA A 239 -10.51 -8.54 0.17
CA ALA A 239 -9.50 -9.18 -0.65
C ALA A 239 -8.79 -10.34 0.07
N ARG A 240 -8.65 -10.27 1.41
CA ARG A 240 -8.13 -11.38 2.22
C ARG A 240 -9.06 -12.58 2.20
N GLU A 241 -10.33 -12.35 2.43
CA GLU A 241 -11.32 -13.41 2.61
C GLU A 241 -11.86 -13.96 1.28
N ASN A 242 -11.79 -13.19 0.19
CA ASN A 242 -12.50 -13.48 -1.05
C ASN A 242 -11.60 -13.52 -2.31
N LEU A 243 -10.28 -13.70 -2.18
CA LEU A 243 -9.38 -13.72 -3.33
C LEU A 243 -9.80 -14.73 -4.41
N ASN A 244 -10.30 -15.90 -4.00
CA ASN A 244 -10.74 -16.96 -4.90
C ASN A 244 -11.92 -16.55 -5.80
N TYR A 245 -12.72 -15.56 -5.39
CA TYR A 245 -13.86 -15.05 -6.15
C TYR A 245 -13.48 -13.97 -7.17
N ARG A 246 -12.20 -13.54 -7.23
CA ARG A 246 -11.75 -12.46 -8.14
C ARG A 246 -12.18 -12.72 -9.59
N ALA A 247 -11.98 -13.94 -10.09
CA ALA A 247 -12.33 -14.29 -11.47
C ALA A 247 -13.86 -14.22 -11.72
N GLN A 248 -14.65 -14.57 -10.71
CA GLN A 248 -16.11 -14.50 -10.76
C GLN A 248 -16.61 -13.04 -10.70
N TRP A 249 -15.97 -12.18 -9.89
CA TRP A 249 -16.39 -10.80 -9.68
C TRP A 249 -15.93 -9.85 -10.80
N LEU A 250 -14.83 -10.15 -11.47
CA LEU A 250 -14.22 -9.27 -12.47
C LEU A 250 -15.19 -8.89 -13.62
N PRO A 251 -16.01 -9.79 -14.19
CA PRO A 251 -17.01 -9.41 -15.20
C PRO A 251 -18.09 -8.45 -14.69
N HIS A 252 -18.31 -8.41 -13.38
CA HIS A 252 -19.36 -7.62 -12.72
C HIS A 252 -18.86 -6.35 -12.06
N LYS A 253 -17.56 -6.02 -12.21
CA LYS A 253 -16.91 -4.90 -11.52
C LYS A 253 -17.66 -3.58 -11.61
N ASP A 254 -18.19 -3.24 -12.79
CA ASP A 254 -18.91 -1.96 -12.99
C ASP A 254 -20.26 -1.93 -12.27
N ALA A 255 -20.99 -3.05 -12.23
CA ALA A 255 -22.22 -3.20 -11.47
C ALA A 255 -21.95 -3.13 -9.96
N ILE A 256 -20.93 -3.86 -9.49
CA ILE A 256 -20.47 -3.85 -8.09
C ILE A 256 -20.11 -2.43 -7.65
N GLN A 257 -19.29 -1.71 -8.44
CA GLN A 257 -18.89 -0.34 -8.11
C GLN A 257 -20.07 0.61 -8.03
N LYS A 258 -21.02 0.54 -8.99
CA LYS A 258 -22.23 1.37 -9.00
C LYS A 258 -23.13 1.07 -7.81
N ALA A 259 -23.36 -0.20 -7.50
CA ALA A 259 -24.20 -0.64 -6.38
C ALA A 259 -23.58 -0.19 -5.03
N LEU A 260 -22.29 -0.39 -4.83
CA LEU A 260 -21.57 0.06 -3.63
C LEU A 260 -21.61 1.58 -3.49
N ALA A 261 -21.43 2.32 -4.58
CA ALA A 261 -21.49 3.79 -4.54
C ALA A 261 -22.88 4.30 -4.13
N ARG A 262 -23.96 3.62 -4.53
CA ARG A 262 -25.32 3.93 -4.08
C ARG A 262 -25.55 3.54 -2.63
N TYR A 263 -25.16 2.32 -2.26
CA TYR A 263 -25.37 1.79 -0.92
C TYR A 263 -24.65 2.62 0.16
N ILE A 264 -23.38 2.95 -0.02
CA ILE A 264 -22.57 3.71 0.96
C ILE A 264 -23.09 5.15 1.17
N LYS A 265 -23.81 5.72 0.20
CA LYS A 265 -24.47 7.01 0.34
C LYS A 265 -25.82 6.93 1.04
N SER A 266 -26.40 5.75 1.22
CA SER A 266 -27.72 5.54 1.82
C SER A 266 -27.71 5.68 3.34
N ASP A 267 -28.87 5.98 3.90
CA ASP A 267 -29.07 6.01 5.35
C ASP A 267 -28.95 4.60 5.96
N ASN A 268 -29.30 3.56 5.21
CA ASN A 268 -29.13 2.17 5.64
C ASN A 268 -27.66 1.87 5.99
N TYR A 269 -26.69 2.31 5.15
CA TYR A 269 -25.28 2.14 5.47
C TYR A 269 -24.85 2.95 6.69
N ARG A 270 -25.35 4.19 6.85
CA ARG A 270 -24.98 5.06 7.99
C ARG A 270 -25.42 4.45 9.32
N GLN A 271 -26.61 3.83 9.34
CA GLN A 271 -27.23 3.24 10.53
C GLN A 271 -26.85 1.79 10.78
N SER A 272 -26.22 1.12 9.80
CA SER A 272 -25.89 -0.30 9.90
C SER A 272 -24.84 -0.59 10.97
N PRO A 273 -25.09 -1.53 11.89
CA PRO A 273 -24.09 -2.06 12.81
C PRO A 273 -23.13 -3.07 12.13
N THR A 274 -23.55 -3.66 11.00
CA THR A 274 -22.86 -4.76 10.29
C THR A 274 -22.39 -4.35 8.90
N LYS A 275 -21.78 -3.16 8.80
CA LYS A 275 -21.36 -2.53 7.53
C LYS A 275 -20.61 -3.45 6.57
N PHE A 276 -19.76 -4.31 7.10
CA PHE A 276 -18.99 -5.24 6.28
C PHE A 276 -19.87 -6.30 5.64
N ASP A 277 -20.75 -6.92 6.41
CA ASP A 277 -21.64 -7.98 5.93
C ASP A 277 -22.62 -7.43 4.90
N ASP A 278 -23.09 -6.20 5.10
CA ASP A 278 -23.95 -5.52 4.15
C ASP A 278 -23.22 -5.17 2.84
N ILE A 279 -21.96 -4.76 2.90
CA ILE A 279 -21.13 -4.58 1.69
C ILE A 279 -21.02 -5.91 0.94
N MET A 280 -20.78 -7.01 1.65
CA MET A 280 -20.70 -8.33 1.05
C MET A 280 -22.04 -8.76 0.45
N ALA A 281 -23.17 -8.45 1.12
CA ALA A 281 -24.50 -8.72 0.59
C ALA A 281 -24.75 -7.95 -0.72
N VAL A 282 -24.37 -6.68 -0.80
CA VAL A 282 -24.47 -5.87 -2.03
C VAL A 282 -23.62 -6.47 -3.16
N ILE A 283 -22.39 -6.87 -2.88
CA ILE A 283 -21.50 -7.51 -3.87
C ILE A 283 -22.14 -8.80 -4.38
N ASN A 284 -22.59 -9.67 -3.46
CA ASN A 284 -23.18 -10.95 -3.80
C ASN A 284 -24.47 -10.80 -4.61
N ALA A 285 -25.32 -9.80 -4.30
CA ALA A 285 -26.52 -9.52 -5.07
C ALA A 285 -26.21 -9.17 -6.53
N GLU A 286 -25.19 -8.35 -6.78
CA GLU A 286 -24.77 -8.00 -8.14
C GLU A 286 -24.14 -9.18 -8.88
N VAL A 287 -23.44 -10.06 -8.19
CA VAL A 287 -22.86 -11.28 -8.77
C VAL A 287 -23.93 -12.34 -9.01
N GLN A 288 -24.89 -12.50 -8.09
CA GLN A 288 -25.97 -13.48 -8.20
C GLN A 288 -27.05 -13.06 -9.21
N SER A 289 -27.21 -11.77 -9.47
CA SER A 289 -28.16 -11.29 -10.51
C SER A 289 -27.80 -11.79 -11.91
N ILE A 290 -26.58 -12.32 -12.07
CA ILE A 290 -26.09 -12.98 -13.28
C ILE A 290 -25.54 -14.37 -12.88
N THR A 291 -26.32 -15.14 -12.14
CA THR A 291 -25.97 -16.56 -11.93
C THR A 291 -25.94 -17.24 -13.28
N LEU A 292 -24.76 -17.77 -13.63
CA LEU A 292 -24.62 -18.68 -14.77
C LEU A 292 -25.65 -19.78 -14.58
N ASP A 293 -26.49 -20.02 -15.59
CA ASP A 293 -27.44 -21.13 -15.55
C ASP A 293 -26.66 -22.40 -15.13
N PRO A 294 -27.12 -23.14 -14.09
CA PRO A 294 -26.43 -24.35 -13.64
C PRO A 294 -26.27 -25.38 -14.78
N ARG A 295 -27.12 -25.26 -15.80
CA ARG A 295 -27.02 -26.03 -17.02
C ARG A 295 -26.24 -25.28 -18.07
N ARG A 296 -25.05 -25.75 -18.39
CA ARG A 296 -24.21 -25.16 -19.44
C ARG A 296 -24.52 -25.64 -20.85
N LEU A 297 -25.08 -26.83 -20.96
CA LEU A 297 -25.30 -27.46 -22.24
C LEU A 297 -26.81 -27.61 -22.52
N PHE A 298 -27.19 -27.31 -23.73
CA PHE A 298 -28.55 -27.60 -24.21
C PHE A 298 -28.79 -29.10 -24.33
N THR A 299 -30.02 -29.55 -24.04
CA THR A 299 -30.39 -30.94 -24.16
C THR A 299 -30.68 -31.32 -25.62
N ALA A 300 -30.72 -32.63 -25.92
CA ALA A 300 -31.14 -33.11 -27.21
C ALA A 300 -32.57 -32.68 -27.58
N ASP A 301 -33.45 -32.65 -26.59
CA ASP A 301 -34.86 -32.20 -26.76
C ASP A 301 -34.95 -30.72 -27.13
N GLN A 302 -34.10 -29.87 -26.52
CA GLN A 302 -34.04 -28.46 -26.88
C GLN A 302 -33.46 -28.27 -28.31
N LYS A 303 -32.49 -29.09 -28.71
CA LYS A 303 -32.01 -29.10 -30.10
C LYS A 303 -33.14 -29.48 -31.06
N GLN A 304 -33.91 -30.53 -30.76
CA GLN A 304 -35.02 -30.94 -31.59
C GLN A 304 -36.07 -29.84 -31.71
N GLN A 305 -36.43 -29.19 -30.61
CA GLN A 305 -37.39 -28.06 -30.63
C GLN A 305 -36.91 -26.90 -31.52
N LEU A 306 -35.61 -26.58 -31.52
CA LEU A 306 -35.02 -25.56 -32.42
C LEU A 306 -35.06 -25.97 -33.89
N LEU A 307 -34.90 -27.26 -34.19
CA LEU A 307 -35.03 -27.78 -35.54
C LEU A 307 -36.50 -27.72 -35.98
N ASP A 308 -37.44 -28.07 -35.11
CA ASP A 308 -38.88 -28.05 -35.37
C ASP A 308 -39.42 -26.62 -35.62
N MET A 309 -38.74 -25.59 -35.08
CA MET A 309 -39.04 -24.18 -35.34
C MET A 309 -38.61 -23.71 -36.74
N GLN A 310 -37.84 -24.49 -37.50
CA GLN A 310 -37.43 -24.17 -38.84
C GLN A 310 -38.13 -25.06 -39.85
N THR A 311 -38.42 -24.53 -41.04
CA THR A 311 -38.85 -25.35 -42.17
C THR A 311 -37.62 -25.86 -42.89
N PRO A 312 -37.34 -27.20 -42.92
CA PRO A 312 -36.21 -27.74 -43.59
C PRO A 312 -36.30 -27.57 -45.12
N VAL A 313 -35.16 -27.39 -45.77
CA VAL A 313 -35.05 -27.42 -47.23
C VAL A 313 -34.22 -28.66 -47.58
N ASP A 314 -34.81 -29.63 -48.29
CA ASP A 314 -34.19 -30.93 -48.64
C ASP A 314 -33.56 -31.62 -47.40
N GLY A 315 -34.30 -31.61 -46.27
CA GLY A 315 -33.87 -32.22 -45.00
C GLY A 315 -32.75 -31.48 -44.27
N LYS A 316 -32.38 -30.25 -44.71
CA LYS A 316 -31.32 -29.44 -44.12
C LYS A 316 -31.90 -28.17 -43.45
N TYR A 317 -31.19 -27.68 -42.44
CA TYR A 317 -31.58 -26.57 -41.59
C TYR A 317 -30.57 -25.42 -41.70
N ARG A 318 -31.00 -24.19 -41.46
CA ARG A 318 -30.19 -22.99 -41.57
C ARG A 318 -29.29 -22.82 -40.35
N CYS A 319 -27.98 -22.46 -40.62
CA CYS A 319 -27.17 -21.90 -39.59
C CYS A 319 -27.58 -20.43 -39.29
N ALA A 320 -27.61 -20.03 -38.01
CA ALA A 320 -27.99 -18.67 -37.64
C ALA A 320 -26.96 -17.59 -38.06
N HIS A 321 -25.74 -17.98 -38.36
CA HIS A 321 -24.64 -17.04 -38.69
C HIS A 321 -24.19 -17.05 -40.14
N CYS A 322 -24.37 -18.14 -40.90
CA CYS A 322 -24.02 -18.20 -42.30
C CYS A 322 -25.22 -18.62 -43.14
N PRO A 323 -25.22 -18.33 -44.48
CA PRO A 323 -26.37 -18.64 -45.34
C PRO A 323 -26.52 -20.13 -45.69
N ASN A 324 -25.60 -20.97 -45.24
CA ASN A 324 -25.53 -22.37 -45.66
C ASN A 324 -26.54 -23.24 -44.89
N LEU A 325 -26.96 -24.34 -45.53
CA LEU A 325 -27.84 -25.38 -45.00
C LEU A 325 -27.02 -26.59 -44.58
N PHE A 326 -27.38 -27.22 -43.46
CA PHE A 326 -26.67 -28.32 -42.83
C PHE A 326 -27.66 -29.41 -42.40
N LEU A 327 -27.19 -30.64 -42.37
CA LEU A 327 -27.92 -31.71 -41.72
C LEU A 327 -28.05 -31.50 -40.20
N PRO A 328 -29.05 -32.03 -39.51
CA PRO A 328 -29.21 -31.86 -38.06
C PRO A 328 -27.98 -32.22 -37.23
N GLU A 329 -27.22 -33.25 -37.62
CA GLU A 329 -26.01 -33.73 -36.96
C GLU A 329 -24.82 -32.80 -37.16
N GLU A 330 -24.83 -31.95 -38.18
CA GLU A 330 -23.77 -30.98 -38.48
C GLU A 330 -23.98 -29.63 -37.71
N LEU A 331 -25.15 -29.45 -37.09
CA LEU A 331 -25.52 -28.30 -36.33
C LEU A 331 -25.36 -28.55 -34.82
N THR A 332 -24.84 -27.56 -34.15
CA THR A 332 -24.76 -27.51 -32.68
C THR A 332 -25.64 -26.40 -32.15
N VAL A 333 -26.21 -26.59 -30.94
CA VAL A 333 -26.89 -25.51 -30.24
C VAL A 333 -25.87 -24.68 -29.48
N ASP A 334 -25.93 -23.38 -29.64
CA ASP A 334 -25.09 -22.41 -28.97
C ASP A 334 -25.94 -21.31 -28.35
N HIS A 335 -25.42 -20.66 -27.31
CA HIS A 335 -26.11 -19.54 -26.65
C HIS A 335 -26.03 -18.26 -27.49
N ILE A 336 -27.13 -17.55 -27.72
CA ILE A 336 -27.12 -16.23 -28.37
C ILE A 336 -26.30 -15.27 -27.51
N THR A 337 -26.70 -15.06 -26.26
CA THR A 337 -25.87 -14.44 -25.22
C THR A 337 -25.01 -15.53 -24.60
N PRO A 338 -23.68 -15.46 -24.67
CA PRO A 338 -22.80 -16.51 -24.17
C PRO A 338 -23.10 -16.89 -22.73
N TRP A 339 -23.05 -18.20 -22.41
CA TRP A 339 -23.23 -18.70 -21.04
C TRP A 339 -22.27 -18.02 -20.05
N SER A 340 -21.02 -17.81 -20.43
CA SER A 340 -20.01 -17.11 -19.64
C SER A 340 -20.35 -15.62 -19.36
N LYS A 341 -21.31 -15.06 -20.10
CA LYS A 341 -21.83 -13.69 -19.92
C LYS A 341 -23.23 -13.67 -19.28
N GLY A 342 -23.65 -14.76 -18.64
CA GLY A 342 -24.92 -14.87 -17.96
C GLY A 342 -26.10 -15.29 -18.85
N GLY A 343 -25.84 -15.73 -20.08
CA GLY A 343 -26.89 -16.29 -20.94
C GLY A 343 -27.48 -17.57 -20.37
N ARG A 344 -28.78 -17.64 -20.24
CA ARG A 344 -29.48 -18.82 -19.75
C ARG A 344 -29.56 -19.92 -20.81
N THR A 345 -29.54 -21.19 -20.36
CA THR A 345 -29.70 -22.37 -21.21
C THR A 345 -31.19 -22.67 -21.43
N GLU A 346 -31.84 -21.76 -22.14
CA GLU A 346 -33.27 -21.83 -22.51
C GLU A 346 -33.46 -21.53 -24.00
N LEU A 347 -34.55 -21.97 -24.60
CA LEU A 347 -34.80 -21.85 -26.04
C LEU A 347 -34.77 -20.42 -26.55
N SER A 348 -35.20 -19.46 -25.76
CA SER A 348 -35.17 -18.02 -26.08
C SER A 348 -33.74 -17.48 -26.27
N ASN A 349 -32.73 -18.13 -25.70
CA ASN A 349 -31.31 -17.80 -25.80
C ASN A 349 -30.52 -18.83 -26.62
N ALA A 350 -31.19 -19.69 -27.38
CA ALA A 350 -30.59 -20.77 -28.15
C ALA A 350 -30.56 -20.46 -29.66
N GLN A 351 -29.51 -20.87 -30.35
CA GLN A 351 -29.37 -20.78 -31.81
C GLN A 351 -28.68 -22.00 -32.37
N LEU A 352 -29.03 -22.37 -33.61
CA LEU A 352 -28.36 -23.45 -34.35
C LEU A 352 -27.20 -22.90 -35.13
N LEU A 353 -25.98 -23.38 -34.90
CA LEU A 353 -24.78 -23.00 -35.60
C LEU A 353 -24.08 -24.23 -36.21
N CYS A 354 -23.53 -24.09 -37.42
CA CYS A 354 -22.57 -25.05 -37.93
C CYS A 354 -21.25 -25.01 -37.11
N ARG A 355 -20.47 -26.06 -37.13
CA ARG A 355 -19.22 -26.18 -36.37
C ARG A 355 -18.26 -25.02 -36.61
N ALA A 356 -18.13 -24.56 -37.87
CA ALA A 356 -17.24 -23.45 -38.23
C ALA A 356 -17.71 -22.12 -37.59
N CYS A 357 -19.00 -21.79 -37.67
CA CYS A 357 -19.57 -20.60 -37.07
C CYS A 357 -19.53 -20.64 -35.55
N ASN A 358 -19.77 -21.79 -34.95
CA ASN A 358 -19.68 -21.97 -33.50
C ASN A 358 -18.26 -21.77 -32.98
N SER A 359 -17.26 -22.38 -33.66
CA SER A 359 -15.85 -22.17 -33.30
C SER A 359 -15.39 -20.72 -33.50
N SER A 360 -15.85 -20.05 -34.56
CA SER A 360 -15.50 -18.64 -34.85
C SER A 360 -16.15 -17.66 -33.88
N LYS A 361 -17.36 -17.95 -33.40
CA LYS A 361 -18.07 -17.12 -32.43
C LYS A 361 -17.39 -17.14 -31.06
N GLY A 362 -16.94 -18.32 -30.60
CA GLY A 362 -16.35 -18.48 -29.28
C GLY A 362 -17.20 -17.86 -28.16
N ASN A 363 -16.58 -17.08 -27.26
CA ASN A 363 -17.26 -16.37 -26.15
C ASN A 363 -17.56 -14.89 -26.48
N ARG A 364 -17.75 -14.56 -27.76
CA ARG A 364 -18.07 -13.19 -28.20
C ARG A 364 -19.51 -12.83 -28.00
#